data_a1f0b5afc88d7e60a5996a506b412cb1
#
_entry.id   a1f0b5afc88d7e60a5996a506b412cb1
#
_cell.length_a   1.000
_cell.length_b   1.000
_cell.length_c   1.000
_cell.angle_alpha   90.00
_cell.angle_beta   90.00
_cell.angle_gamma   90.00
#
_symmetry.space_group_name_H-M   'P 1'
#
loop_
_entity.id
_entity.type
_entity.pdbx_description
1 polymer ?
#
loop_
_entity_poly.entity_id
_entity_poly.type
_entity_poly.pdbx_seq_one_letter_code
_entity_poly.pdbx_strand_id
1 'polypeptide(L)'
;VAEQPLQRLADGTVKQVSPLTGTTVWTVPGRGNRPLPGAPAERHLVDPARADRLCAFCAGRYRDTPPEKSRLVLDPDPRVIEHVPASELDATVAEVRRIPNLFEILSVDYWRANHGFVVPLEVRERAEAYLADPAGAEHVRGVLRARALAAGRDPDLASPTPEDRQAAIDLFAGSHDVVVARRHLVDGATFDDELAGSGTLTPDEHHRFVAMTVDAIRDLYETRPAALYVAAFQNWLRPAGASFDHLHKQVVAIDEHGPQVENERLRLRDEPDLYQTQVIDVAVEHGLGIDSLYARHCPPAATTCENRDSPDSGCTAGPPSSAMPWVEPEVAAM
;
A
#
# COMPACT_ATOMS: atom_id res chain seq x y z
N VAL A 1 14.54 28.25 -22.00
CA VAL A 1 13.22 28.13 -22.64
C VAL A 1 12.52 26.99 -21.92
N ALA A 2 11.46 27.28 -21.16
CA ALA A 2 10.68 26.24 -20.49
C ALA A 2 10.10 25.30 -21.58
N GLU A 3 10.42 24.02 -21.49
CA GLU A 3 9.90 23.01 -22.41
C GLU A 3 8.39 22.88 -22.17
N GLN A 4 7.58 23.00 -23.23
CA GLN A 4 6.12 22.86 -23.08
C GLN A 4 5.81 21.43 -22.62
N PRO A 5 5.06 21.26 -21.52
CA PRO A 5 4.78 19.95 -20.94
C PRO A 5 3.99 19.03 -21.87
N LEU A 6 3.29 19.58 -22.85
CA LEU A 6 2.55 18.85 -23.87
C LEU A 6 2.74 19.49 -25.23
N GLN A 7 3.20 18.72 -26.22
CA GLN A 7 3.42 19.15 -27.59
C GLN A 7 2.83 18.13 -28.58
N ARG A 8 2.03 18.62 -29.54
CA ARG A 8 1.57 17.80 -30.65
C ARG A 8 2.50 18.01 -31.85
N LEU A 9 3.08 16.95 -32.37
CA LEU A 9 3.97 16.95 -33.52
C LEU A 9 3.19 16.88 -34.84
N ALA A 10 3.87 17.14 -35.97
CA ALA A 10 3.24 17.23 -37.27
C ALA A 10 2.57 15.93 -37.76
N ASP A 11 3.06 14.78 -37.31
CA ASP A 11 2.49 13.47 -37.60
C ASP A 11 1.33 13.07 -36.64
N GLY A 12 0.93 13.98 -35.74
CA GLY A 12 -0.08 13.74 -34.72
C GLY A 12 0.45 13.06 -33.45
N THR A 13 1.74 12.73 -33.38
CA THR A 13 2.36 12.25 -32.14
C THR A 13 2.26 13.29 -31.05
N VAL A 14 1.86 12.88 -29.84
CA VAL A 14 1.84 13.72 -28.65
C VAL A 14 3.10 13.42 -27.83
N LYS A 15 3.95 14.43 -27.64
CA LYS A 15 5.07 14.41 -26.69
C LYS A 15 4.62 15.03 -25.39
N GLN A 16 4.78 14.31 -24.29
CA GLN A 16 4.48 14.77 -22.94
C GLN A 16 5.72 14.72 -22.08
N VAL A 17 5.97 15.75 -21.29
CA VAL A 17 7.06 15.79 -20.31
C VAL A 17 6.44 15.93 -18.93
N SER A 18 6.72 14.98 -18.04
CA SER A 18 6.29 15.08 -16.66
C SER A 18 6.93 16.31 -16.00
N PRO A 19 6.18 17.26 -15.49
CA PRO A 19 6.75 18.43 -14.81
C PRO A 19 7.49 18.03 -13.54
N LEU A 20 7.06 16.96 -12.86
CA LEU A 20 7.68 16.47 -11.61
C LEU A 20 9.01 15.77 -11.86
N THR A 21 9.04 14.79 -12.78
CA THR A 21 10.19 13.89 -12.94
C THR A 21 11.06 14.21 -14.14
N GLY A 22 10.55 15.00 -15.11
CA GLY A 22 11.20 15.24 -16.41
C GLY A 22 11.11 14.05 -17.38
N THR A 23 10.38 12.98 -17.00
CA THR A 23 10.19 11.83 -17.89
C THR A 23 9.41 12.25 -19.14
N THR A 24 9.93 11.89 -20.30
CA THR A 24 9.31 12.17 -21.59
C THR A 24 8.61 10.94 -22.16
N VAL A 25 7.36 11.13 -22.59
CA VAL A 25 6.52 10.08 -23.20
C VAL A 25 6.06 10.52 -24.58
N TRP A 26 6.12 9.63 -25.56
CA TRP A 26 5.56 9.84 -26.90
C TRP A 26 4.36 8.92 -27.10
N THR A 27 3.21 9.49 -27.33
CA THR A 27 1.98 8.77 -27.71
C THR A 27 1.82 8.87 -29.23
N VAL A 28 2.12 7.78 -29.92
CA VAL A 28 2.12 7.71 -31.40
C VAL A 28 0.75 7.22 -31.88
N PRO A 29 0.10 7.92 -32.85
CA PRO A 29 -1.17 7.49 -33.43
C PRO A 29 -1.09 6.06 -34.01
N GLY A 30 -2.16 5.29 -33.84
CA GLY A 30 -2.29 3.94 -34.39
C GLY A 30 -1.61 2.82 -33.59
N ARG A 31 -0.71 3.13 -32.65
CA ARG A 31 -0.04 2.07 -31.84
C ARG A 31 -0.97 1.29 -30.92
N GLY A 32 -2.13 1.84 -30.58
CA GLY A 32 -3.17 1.13 -29.81
C GLY A 32 -3.78 -0.06 -30.56
N ASN A 33 -3.67 -0.06 -31.91
CA ASN A 33 -4.24 -1.09 -32.76
C ASN A 33 -3.26 -2.23 -33.09
N ARG A 34 -2.09 -2.26 -32.44
CA ARG A 34 -1.13 -3.36 -32.65
C ARG A 34 -1.71 -4.68 -32.18
N PRO A 35 -1.48 -5.81 -32.89
CA PRO A 35 -1.89 -7.10 -32.41
C PRO A 35 -1.28 -7.40 -31.04
N LEU A 36 -2.12 -7.78 -30.07
CA LEU A 36 -1.65 -8.30 -28.81
C LEU A 36 -1.31 -9.79 -28.99
N PRO A 37 -0.13 -10.26 -28.58
CA PRO A 37 0.21 -11.67 -28.66
C PRO A 37 -0.61 -12.46 -27.63
N GLY A 38 -1.13 -13.60 -28.05
CA GLY A 38 -1.75 -14.60 -27.18
C GLY A 38 -3.16 -14.97 -27.63
N ALA A 39 -3.45 -16.28 -27.67
CA ALA A 39 -4.82 -16.76 -27.66
C ALA A 39 -5.45 -16.34 -26.31
N PRO A 40 -6.75 -16.05 -26.26
CA PRO A 40 -7.46 -15.90 -24.99
C PRO A 40 -7.15 -17.12 -24.11
N ALA A 41 -6.84 -16.88 -22.83
CA ALA A 41 -6.70 -17.98 -21.87
C ALA A 41 -8.03 -18.74 -21.81
N GLU A 42 -7.94 -20.05 -21.60
CA GLU A 42 -9.15 -20.85 -21.39
C GLU A 42 -9.85 -20.34 -20.12
N ARG A 43 -11.14 -20.04 -20.25
CA ARG A 43 -11.98 -19.53 -19.16
C ARG A 43 -12.62 -20.70 -18.45
N HIS A 44 -12.53 -20.71 -17.13
CA HIS A 44 -13.16 -21.73 -16.31
C HIS A 44 -14.30 -21.13 -15.49
N LEU A 45 -15.36 -21.93 -15.29
CA LEU A 45 -16.46 -21.53 -14.41
C LEU A 45 -15.96 -21.44 -12.97
N VAL A 46 -16.33 -20.38 -12.29
CA VAL A 46 -16.08 -20.22 -10.87
C VAL A 46 -17.04 -21.10 -10.09
N ASP A 47 -16.50 -21.91 -9.19
CA ASP A 47 -17.30 -22.56 -8.16
C ASP A 47 -17.68 -21.53 -7.08
N PRO A 48 -18.97 -21.16 -6.94
CA PRO A 48 -19.39 -20.17 -5.94
C PRO A 48 -19.01 -20.55 -4.51
N ALA A 49 -18.93 -21.84 -4.19
CA ALA A 49 -18.54 -22.33 -2.87
C ALA A 49 -17.04 -22.12 -2.56
N ARG A 50 -16.24 -21.76 -3.56
CA ARG A 50 -14.79 -21.55 -3.45
C ARG A 50 -14.35 -20.16 -3.88
N ALA A 51 -15.27 -19.26 -4.24
CA ALA A 51 -14.95 -17.92 -4.73
C ALA A 51 -14.16 -17.08 -3.73
N ASP A 52 -14.32 -17.35 -2.43
CA ASP A 52 -13.58 -16.73 -1.33
C ASP A 52 -12.22 -17.40 -1.00
N ARG A 53 -11.77 -18.40 -1.78
CA ARG A 53 -10.60 -19.25 -1.51
C ARG A 53 -9.66 -19.42 -2.71
N LEU A 54 -9.77 -18.56 -3.72
CA LEU A 54 -9.00 -18.68 -4.96
C LEU A 54 -7.50 -18.45 -4.76
N CYS A 55 -7.12 -17.58 -3.85
CA CYS A 55 -5.71 -17.32 -3.53
C CYS A 55 -5.53 -17.00 -2.02
N ALA A 56 -4.28 -16.88 -1.56
CA ALA A 56 -3.95 -16.58 -0.17
C ALA A 56 -4.52 -15.24 0.34
N PHE A 57 -4.86 -14.30 -0.55
CA PHE A 57 -5.44 -13.01 -0.17
C PHE A 57 -6.96 -13.04 0.01
N CYS A 58 -7.64 -14.09 -0.45
CA CYS A 58 -9.08 -14.24 -0.32
C CYS A 58 -9.53 -14.40 1.14
N ALA A 59 -10.77 -13.98 1.43
CA ALA A 59 -11.34 -13.96 2.78
C ALA A 59 -11.35 -15.32 3.48
N GLY A 60 -11.61 -16.40 2.75
CA GLY A 60 -11.59 -17.75 3.31
C GLY A 60 -10.19 -18.32 3.58
N ARG A 61 -9.11 -17.53 3.37
CA ARG A 61 -7.71 -17.95 3.50
C ARG A 61 -6.85 -16.94 4.26
N TYR A 62 -7.41 -16.16 5.16
CA TYR A 62 -6.68 -15.14 5.92
C TYR A 62 -5.45 -15.69 6.68
N ARG A 63 -5.49 -16.97 7.09
CA ARG A 63 -4.39 -17.65 7.80
C ARG A 63 -3.22 -18.07 6.90
N ASP A 64 -3.36 -17.93 5.57
CA ASP A 64 -2.27 -18.22 4.63
C ASP A 64 -1.33 -17.02 4.41
N THR A 65 -1.64 -15.88 5.04
CA THR A 65 -0.84 -14.65 5.02
C THR A 65 -0.30 -14.34 6.42
N PRO A 66 0.74 -13.52 6.57
CA PRO A 66 1.20 -13.09 7.89
C PRO A 66 0.09 -12.42 8.72
N PRO A 67 0.24 -12.37 10.06
CA PRO A 67 -0.68 -11.65 10.93
C PRO A 67 -0.92 -10.22 10.46
N GLU A 68 -2.19 -9.80 10.48
CA GLU A 68 -2.57 -8.48 9.97
C GLU A 68 -2.06 -7.36 10.86
N LYS A 69 -1.59 -6.28 10.23
CA LYS A 69 -1.35 -5.02 10.93
C LYS A 69 -2.67 -4.29 11.19
N SER A 70 -3.53 -4.24 10.17
CA SER A 70 -4.87 -3.65 10.30
C SER A 70 -5.82 -4.16 9.21
N ARG A 71 -7.13 -4.02 9.46
CA ARG A 71 -8.19 -4.20 8.46
C ARG A 71 -9.26 -3.14 8.60
N LEU A 72 -9.81 -2.69 7.50
CA LEU A 72 -11.04 -1.92 7.45
C LEU A 72 -12.21 -2.89 7.30
N VAL A 73 -13.21 -2.77 8.14
CA VAL A 73 -14.50 -3.47 8.04
C VAL A 73 -15.62 -2.47 7.87
N LEU A 74 -16.72 -2.86 7.21
CA LEU A 74 -17.88 -1.99 6.97
C LEU A 74 -19.07 -2.37 7.83
N ASP A 75 -19.16 -3.61 8.32
CA ASP A 75 -20.28 -4.13 9.08
C ASP A 75 -19.93 -4.26 10.57
N PRO A 76 -20.79 -3.81 11.52
CA PRO A 76 -22.01 -3.03 11.30
C PRO A 76 -21.76 -1.58 10.89
N ASP A 77 -20.61 -1.01 11.23
CA ASP A 77 -20.20 0.36 10.90
C ASP A 77 -18.76 0.38 10.41
N PRO A 78 -18.39 1.31 9.49
CA PRO A 78 -17.03 1.46 9.00
C PRO A 78 -16.05 1.74 10.15
N ARG A 79 -15.06 0.87 10.31
CA ARG A 79 -14.00 1.03 11.32
C ARG A 79 -12.72 0.29 10.94
N VAL A 80 -11.60 0.82 11.37
CA VAL A 80 -10.32 0.12 11.31
C VAL A 80 -10.13 -0.70 12.59
N ILE A 81 -9.78 -1.96 12.42
CA ILE A 81 -9.39 -2.87 13.50
C ILE A 81 -7.89 -3.13 13.34
N GLU A 82 -7.13 -2.79 14.36
CA GLU A 82 -5.70 -3.05 14.38
C GLU A 82 -5.41 -4.39 15.05
N HIS A 83 -4.42 -5.12 14.50
CA HIS A 83 -3.84 -6.30 15.12
C HIS A 83 -4.85 -7.37 15.51
N VAL A 84 -5.73 -7.75 14.57
CA VAL A 84 -6.78 -8.77 14.81
C VAL A 84 -6.18 -10.06 15.35
N PRO A 85 -6.64 -10.59 16.50
CA PRO A 85 -6.21 -11.87 17.03
C PRO A 85 -6.52 -13.02 16.07
N ALA A 86 -5.69 -14.08 16.07
CA ALA A 86 -5.90 -15.23 15.21
C ALA A 86 -7.28 -15.89 15.40
N SER A 87 -7.78 -15.92 16.61
CA SER A 87 -9.10 -16.46 16.96
C SER A 87 -10.27 -15.66 16.36
N GLU A 88 -10.04 -14.39 15.97
CA GLU A 88 -11.07 -13.48 15.46
C GLU A 88 -10.92 -13.18 13.96
N LEU A 89 -9.90 -13.74 13.29
CA LEU A 89 -9.63 -13.45 11.87
C LEU A 89 -10.84 -13.69 10.96
N ASP A 90 -11.62 -14.73 11.24
CA ASP A 90 -12.78 -15.15 10.46
C ASP A 90 -14.10 -14.50 10.95
N ALA A 91 -14.06 -13.69 12.02
CA ALA A 91 -15.25 -13.05 12.58
C ALA A 91 -15.80 -11.90 11.73
N THR A 92 -14.96 -11.31 10.89
CA THR A 92 -15.34 -10.21 10.00
C THR A 92 -14.70 -10.38 8.61
N VAL A 93 -15.39 -9.88 7.58
CA VAL A 93 -14.81 -9.75 6.24
C VAL A 93 -14.20 -8.37 6.09
N ALA A 94 -12.93 -8.33 5.74
CA ALA A 94 -12.23 -7.07 5.52
C ALA A 94 -12.61 -6.45 4.17
N GLU A 95 -12.90 -5.17 4.15
CA GLU A 95 -12.99 -4.36 2.94
C GLU A 95 -11.60 -4.07 2.37
N VAL A 96 -10.65 -3.75 3.24
CA VAL A 96 -9.23 -3.60 2.91
C VAL A 96 -8.43 -4.20 4.05
N ARG A 97 -7.37 -4.95 3.73
CA ARG A 97 -6.43 -5.52 4.69
C ARG A 97 -5.05 -4.96 4.49
N ARG A 98 -4.32 -4.72 5.58
CA ARG A 98 -2.90 -4.44 5.57
C ARG A 98 -2.16 -5.57 6.27
N ILE A 99 -1.29 -6.25 5.55
CA ILE A 99 -0.49 -7.38 6.04
C ILE A 99 0.99 -7.14 5.75
N PRO A 100 1.92 -7.66 6.56
CA PRO A 100 3.33 -7.72 6.17
C PRO A 100 3.51 -8.59 4.92
N ASN A 101 4.46 -8.24 4.07
CA ASN A 101 4.84 -9.11 2.96
C ASN A 101 5.70 -10.28 3.49
N LEU A 102 5.32 -11.50 3.15
CA LEU A 102 6.08 -12.68 3.56
C LEU A 102 7.48 -12.73 2.95
N PHE A 103 7.65 -12.10 1.79
CA PHE A 103 8.90 -12.02 1.03
C PHE A 103 9.33 -10.56 0.86
N GLU A 104 9.82 -9.97 1.95
CA GLU A 104 10.21 -8.57 1.98
C GLU A 104 11.38 -8.28 1.03
N ILE A 105 11.35 -7.11 0.38
CA ILE A 105 12.47 -6.60 -0.43
C ILE A 105 13.63 -6.22 0.49
N LEU A 106 13.36 -5.41 1.52
CA LEU A 106 14.29 -5.08 2.60
C LEU A 106 13.74 -5.69 3.90
N SER A 107 14.31 -6.81 4.32
CA SER A 107 13.83 -7.57 5.48
C SER A 107 14.16 -6.89 6.80
N VAL A 108 13.54 -7.35 7.88
CA VAL A 108 13.90 -6.92 9.24
C VAL A 108 15.39 -7.16 9.52
N ASP A 109 15.96 -8.25 9.03
CA ASP A 109 17.40 -8.55 9.16
C ASP A 109 18.27 -7.53 8.41
N TYR A 110 17.82 -7.08 7.22
CA TYR A 110 18.49 -6.01 6.50
C TYR A 110 18.56 -4.72 7.35
N TRP A 111 17.42 -4.28 7.88
CA TRP A 111 17.34 -3.08 8.72
C TRP A 111 18.15 -3.21 10.01
N ARG A 112 18.16 -4.40 10.60
CA ARG A 112 18.96 -4.70 11.80
C ARG A 112 20.45 -4.62 11.51
N ALA A 113 20.91 -5.26 10.43
CA ALA A 113 22.32 -5.35 10.09
C ALA A 113 22.91 -4.01 9.59
N ASN A 114 22.16 -3.24 8.82
CA ASN A 114 22.66 -2.05 8.14
C ASN A 114 22.33 -0.73 8.88
N HIS A 115 21.25 -0.70 9.66
CA HIS A 115 20.75 0.51 10.31
C HIS A 115 20.56 0.37 11.82
N GLY A 116 20.97 -0.76 12.41
CA GLY A 116 20.84 -1.00 13.85
C GLY A 116 19.38 -1.05 14.33
N PHE A 117 18.44 -1.41 13.45
CA PHE A 117 17.02 -1.49 13.82
C PHE A 117 16.80 -2.50 14.94
N VAL A 118 16.08 -2.06 15.95
CA VAL A 118 15.63 -2.91 17.06
C VAL A 118 14.11 -2.95 17.02
N VAL A 119 13.54 -4.15 17.10
CA VAL A 119 12.09 -4.32 17.16
C VAL A 119 11.56 -3.59 18.40
N PRO A 120 10.64 -2.62 18.26
CA PRO A 120 10.07 -1.88 19.39
C PRO A 120 9.44 -2.82 20.43
N LEU A 121 9.48 -2.41 21.70
CA LEU A 121 8.98 -3.25 22.80
C LEU A 121 7.50 -3.60 22.61
N GLU A 122 6.67 -2.65 22.22
CA GLU A 122 5.24 -2.86 21.99
C GLU A 122 4.96 -3.85 20.84
N VAL A 123 5.80 -3.84 19.80
CA VAL A 123 5.68 -4.82 18.68
C VAL A 123 6.06 -6.21 19.16
N ARG A 124 7.11 -6.30 19.98
CA ARG A 124 7.55 -7.58 20.58
C ARG A 124 6.49 -8.15 21.53
N GLU A 125 5.97 -7.33 22.45
CA GLU A 125 4.93 -7.74 23.39
C GLU A 125 3.66 -8.22 22.66
N ARG A 126 3.27 -7.54 21.60
CA ARG A 126 2.16 -7.94 20.74
C ARG A 126 2.41 -9.27 20.03
N ALA A 127 3.62 -9.45 19.47
CA ALA A 127 4.00 -10.71 18.85
C ALA A 127 3.97 -11.87 19.86
N GLU A 128 4.50 -11.65 21.05
CA GLU A 128 4.50 -12.64 22.15
C GLU A 128 3.08 -12.97 22.59
N ALA A 129 2.20 -11.97 22.74
CA ALA A 129 0.78 -12.19 23.08
C ALA A 129 0.06 -12.98 21.97
N TYR A 130 0.30 -12.65 20.70
CA TYR A 130 -0.27 -13.40 19.58
C TYR A 130 0.20 -14.86 19.56
N LEU A 131 1.49 -15.10 19.83
CA LEU A 131 2.09 -16.44 19.87
C LEU A 131 1.71 -17.24 21.13
N ALA A 132 1.27 -16.59 22.21
CA ALA A 132 0.77 -17.24 23.41
C ALA A 132 -0.63 -17.85 23.19
N ASP A 133 -1.42 -17.32 22.25
CA ASP A 133 -2.68 -17.93 21.80
C ASP A 133 -2.34 -19.16 20.91
N PRO A 134 -2.90 -20.35 21.21
CA PRO A 134 -2.68 -21.55 20.38
C PRO A 134 -3.04 -21.36 18.91
N ALA A 135 -4.12 -20.61 18.60
CA ALA A 135 -4.51 -20.32 17.23
C ALA A 135 -3.51 -19.37 16.55
N GLY A 136 -2.93 -18.43 17.28
CA GLY A 136 -1.90 -17.52 16.82
C GLY A 136 -0.58 -18.25 16.54
N ALA A 137 -0.18 -19.14 17.45
CA ALA A 137 1.01 -19.98 17.29
C ALA A 137 0.90 -20.91 16.07
N GLU A 138 -0.28 -21.51 15.85
CA GLU A 138 -0.53 -22.37 14.69
C GLU A 138 -0.50 -21.56 13.39
N HIS A 139 -1.16 -20.39 13.37
CA HIS A 139 -1.16 -19.47 12.22
C HIS A 139 0.27 -19.09 11.81
N VAL A 140 1.07 -18.55 12.74
CA VAL A 140 2.45 -18.12 12.46
C VAL A 140 3.31 -19.29 12.02
N ARG A 141 3.14 -20.47 12.62
CA ARG A 141 3.84 -21.70 12.21
C ARG A 141 3.52 -22.07 10.76
N GLY A 142 2.25 -22.00 10.36
CA GLY A 142 1.81 -22.25 8.99
C GLY A 142 2.47 -21.30 7.99
N VAL A 143 2.53 -20.01 8.32
CA VAL A 143 3.15 -18.96 7.50
C VAL A 143 4.66 -19.18 7.37
N LEU A 144 5.36 -19.46 8.47
CA LEU A 144 6.82 -19.73 8.45
C LEU A 144 7.14 -20.99 7.67
N ARG A 145 6.30 -22.03 7.78
CA ARG A 145 6.43 -23.24 6.98
C ARG A 145 6.27 -22.95 5.49
N ALA A 146 5.25 -22.19 5.11
CA ALA A 146 5.04 -21.79 3.71
C ALA A 146 6.25 -21.03 3.16
N ARG A 147 6.82 -20.08 3.94
CA ARG A 147 8.04 -19.35 3.58
C ARG A 147 9.24 -20.27 3.40
N ALA A 148 9.43 -21.22 4.29
CA ALA A 148 10.54 -22.16 4.23
C ALA A 148 10.44 -23.10 3.01
N LEU A 149 9.25 -23.63 2.73
CA LEU A 149 9.00 -24.47 1.56
C LEU A 149 9.23 -23.71 0.25
N ALA A 150 8.79 -22.45 0.18
CA ALA A 150 9.06 -21.60 -0.97
C ALA A 150 10.57 -21.33 -1.19
N ALA A 151 11.36 -21.38 -0.12
CA ALA A 151 12.83 -21.31 -0.16
C ALA A 151 13.51 -22.68 -0.37
N GLY A 152 12.76 -23.73 -0.70
CA GLY A 152 13.29 -25.08 -0.91
C GLY A 152 13.76 -25.78 0.36
N ARG A 153 13.31 -25.35 1.55
CA ARG A 153 13.63 -25.94 2.84
C ARG A 153 12.40 -26.64 3.39
N ASP A 154 12.60 -27.81 4.03
CA ASP A 154 11.55 -28.47 4.81
C ASP A 154 11.84 -28.25 6.31
N PRO A 155 11.16 -27.32 6.97
CA PRO A 155 11.43 -26.96 8.34
C PRO A 155 10.84 -28.01 9.29
N ASP A 156 11.63 -28.51 10.23
CA ASP A 156 11.10 -29.16 11.43
C ASP A 156 10.62 -28.08 12.41
N LEU A 157 9.34 -27.75 12.36
CA LEU A 157 8.72 -26.76 13.26
C LEU A 157 8.12 -27.40 14.52
N ALA A 158 8.35 -28.70 14.73
CA ALA A 158 7.92 -29.37 15.96
C ALA A 158 8.76 -28.93 17.17
N SER A 159 10.01 -28.52 16.93
CA SER A 159 10.93 -28.00 17.96
C SER A 159 11.54 -26.69 17.50
N PRO A 160 10.83 -25.55 17.65
CA PRO A 160 11.29 -24.25 17.16
C PRO A 160 12.60 -23.82 17.82
N THR A 161 13.56 -23.43 17.01
CA THR A 161 14.85 -22.88 17.43
C THR A 161 14.71 -21.42 17.92
N PRO A 162 15.73 -20.82 18.57
CA PRO A 162 15.73 -19.38 18.85
C PRO A 162 15.56 -18.51 17.60
N GLU A 163 16.13 -18.94 16.45
CA GLU A 163 16.02 -18.29 15.15
C GLU A 163 14.58 -18.35 14.63
N ASP A 164 13.86 -19.46 14.82
CA ASP A 164 12.45 -19.58 14.44
C ASP A 164 11.57 -18.65 15.28
N ARG A 165 11.87 -18.48 16.57
CA ARG A 165 11.18 -17.51 17.43
C ARG A 165 11.44 -16.08 16.99
N GLN A 166 12.71 -15.75 16.65
CA GLN A 166 13.02 -14.41 16.14
C GLN A 166 12.31 -14.16 14.82
N ALA A 167 12.30 -15.12 13.89
CA ALA A 167 11.59 -15.04 12.64
C ALA A 167 10.07 -14.86 12.82
N ALA A 168 9.48 -15.49 13.87
CA ALA A 168 8.08 -15.29 14.21
C ALA A 168 7.80 -13.85 14.68
N ILE A 169 8.66 -13.28 15.53
CA ILE A 169 8.54 -11.87 15.98
C ILE A 169 8.72 -10.91 14.80
N ASP A 170 9.68 -11.21 13.92
CA ASP A 170 10.00 -10.36 12.76
C ASP A 170 8.83 -10.23 11.77
N LEU A 171 7.90 -11.20 11.72
CA LEU A 171 6.66 -11.08 10.94
C LEU A 171 5.78 -9.90 11.38
N PHE A 172 5.90 -9.44 12.64
CA PHE A 172 5.15 -8.30 13.16
C PHE A 172 5.89 -6.97 12.98
N ALA A 173 7.18 -7.04 12.64
CA ALA A 173 8.06 -5.89 12.54
C ALA A 173 8.47 -5.55 11.10
N GLY A 174 7.87 -6.16 10.10
CA GLY A 174 8.18 -5.94 8.68
C GLY A 174 7.96 -4.51 8.22
N SER A 175 8.76 -4.09 7.23
CA SER A 175 8.69 -2.77 6.60
C SER A 175 8.34 -2.82 5.12
N HIS A 176 7.81 -3.94 4.69
CA HIS A 176 7.23 -4.17 3.38
C HIS A 176 5.82 -4.71 3.58
N ASP A 177 4.83 -3.89 3.33
CA ASP A 177 3.42 -4.23 3.52
C ASP A 177 2.72 -4.52 2.21
N VAL A 178 1.66 -5.31 2.30
CA VAL A 178 0.70 -5.54 1.21
C VAL A 178 -0.66 -5.03 1.68
N VAL A 179 -1.23 -4.12 0.91
CA VAL A 179 -2.60 -3.62 1.09
C VAL A 179 -3.48 -4.37 0.10
N VAL A 180 -4.41 -5.16 0.60
CA VAL A 180 -5.24 -6.09 -0.18
C VAL A 180 -6.68 -5.59 -0.21
N ALA A 181 -7.28 -5.47 -1.40
CA ALA A 181 -8.69 -5.16 -1.56
C ALA A 181 -9.57 -6.39 -1.26
N ARG A 182 -10.86 -6.17 -0.99
CA ARG A 182 -11.80 -7.23 -0.57
C ARG A 182 -11.94 -8.37 -1.57
N ARG A 183 -12.04 -8.03 -2.86
CA ARG A 183 -12.51 -8.97 -3.89
C ARG A 183 -11.38 -9.49 -4.77
N HIS A 184 -11.39 -10.79 -5.03
CA HIS A 184 -10.59 -11.41 -6.08
C HIS A 184 -11.26 -11.23 -7.45
N LEU A 185 -12.55 -11.51 -7.51
CA LEU A 185 -13.40 -11.39 -8.69
C LEU A 185 -14.41 -10.25 -8.52
N VAL A 186 -14.96 -9.77 -9.61
CA VAL A 186 -16.10 -8.84 -9.56
C VAL A 186 -17.32 -9.54 -8.94
N ASP A 187 -18.23 -8.77 -8.34
CA ASP A 187 -19.43 -9.33 -7.74
C ASP A 187 -20.30 -9.98 -8.86
N GLY A 188 -20.73 -11.22 -8.63
CA GLY A 188 -21.50 -11.98 -9.59
C GLY A 188 -20.68 -12.60 -10.73
N ALA A 189 -19.36 -12.64 -10.62
CA ALA A 189 -18.49 -13.29 -11.60
C ALA A 189 -18.91 -14.74 -11.88
N THR A 190 -18.94 -15.09 -13.15
CA THR A 190 -19.23 -16.45 -13.64
C THR A 190 -17.95 -17.19 -13.99
N PHE A 191 -16.92 -16.44 -14.46
CA PHE A 191 -15.65 -17.00 -14.92
C PHE A 191 -14.47 -16.49 -14.11
N ASP A 192 -13.40 -17.27 -14.09
CA ASP A 192 -12.17 -17.02 -13.32
C ASP A 192 -11.32 -15.85 -13.85
N ASP A 193 -11.59 -15.37 -15.05
CA ASP A 193 -10.95 -14.21 -15.67
C ASP A 193 -11.67 -12.87 -15.36
N GLU A 194 -12.82 -12.91 -14.68
CA GLU A 194 -13.59 -11.72 -14.29
C GLU A 194 -13.03 -11.11 -12.99
N LEU A 195 -11.74 -10.72 -13.05
CA LEU A 195 -10.98 -10.23 -11.91
C LEU A 195 -11.43 -8.82 -11.46
N ALA A 196 -11.48 -8.62 -10.15
CA ALA A 196 -11.63 -7.28 -9.58
C ALA A 196 -10.31 -6.51 -9.73
N GLY A 197 -10.38 -5.33 -10.30
CA GLY A 197 -9.25 -4.45 -10.55
C GLY A 197 -9.56 -3.00 -10.19
N SER A 198 -8.59 -2.10 -10.27
CA SER A 198 -8.80 -0.67 -9.95
C SER A 198 -9.94 -0.04 -10.77
N GLY A 199 -10.16 -0.51 -12.01
CA GLY A 199 -11.26 -0.02 -12.86
C GLY A 199 -12.64 -0.58 -12.51
N THR A 200 -12.75 -1.58 -11.64
CA THR A 200 -14.02 -2.19 -11.20
C THR A 200 -14.41 -1.79 -9.78
N LEU A 201 -13.56 -1.04 -9.07
CA LEU A 201 -13.90 -0.49 -7.76
C LEU A 201 -14.87 0.67 -7.92
N THR A 202 -15.82 0.78 -7.00
CA THR A 202 -16.61 1.99 -6.83
C THR A 202 -15.72 3.13 -6.32
N PRO A 203 -16.11 4.41 -6.47
CA PRO A 203 -15.34 5.53 -5.92
C PRO A 203 -15.03 5.37 -4.42
N ASP A 204 -15.97 4.91 -3.63
CA ASP A 204 -15.80 4.71 -2.18
C ASP A 204 -14.82 3.58 -1.87
N GLU A 205 -14.90 2.44 -2.58
CA GLU A 205 -13.92 1.35 -2.43
C GLU A 205 -12.52 1.82 -2.81
N HIS A 206 -12.42 2.58 -3.91
CA HIS A 206 -11.14 3.13 -4.35
C HIS A 206 -10.57 4.10 -3.31
N HIS A 207 -11.39 5.02 -2.78
CA HIS A 207 -11.00 5.93 -1.71
C HIS A 207 -10.48 5.18 -0.48
N ARG A 208 -11.23 4.17 0.02
CA ARG A 208 -10.81 3.35 1.17
C ARG A 208 -9.50 2.61 0.92
N PHE A 209 -9.33 2.07 -0.28
CA PHE A 209 -8.10 1.36 -0.67
C PHE A 209 -6.88 2.30 -0.72
N VAL A 210 -7.04 3.52 -1.25
CA VAL A 210 -6.00 4.56 -1.26
C VAL A 210 -5.73 5.06 0.16
N ALA A 211 -6.75 5.34 0.96
CA ALA A 211 -6.60 5.82 2.34
C ALA A 211 -5.78 4.83 3.19
N MET A 212 -6.09 3.53 3.16
CA MET A 212 -5.31 2.50 3.84
C MET A 212 -3.85 2.45 3.33
N THR A 213 -3.63 2.70 2.04
CA THR A 213 -2.27 2.77 1.46
C THR A 213 -1.50 3.97 2.01
N VAL A 214 -2.14 5.13 2.12
CA VAL A 214 -1.53 6.35 2.69
C VAL A 214 -1.21 6.16 4.17
N ASP A 215 -2.11 5.52 4.93
CA ASP A 215 -1.86 5.21 6.34
C ASP A 215 -0.68 4.23 6.50
N ALA A 216 -0.56 3.24 5.62
CA ALA A 216 0.59 2.34 5.60
C ALA A 216 1.90 3.07 5.30
N ILE A 217 1.91 4.04 4.36
CA ILE A 217 3.08 4.86 4.05
C ILE A 217 3.50 5.67 5.29
N ARG A 218 2.54 6.32 5.96
CA ARG A 218 2.79 7.14 7.16
C ARG A 218 3.41 6.30 8.27
N ASP A 219 2.80 5.16 8.60
CA ASP A 219 3.28 4.25 9.62
C ASP A 219 4.70 3.72 9.31
N LEU A 220 5.01 3.42 8.05
CA LEU A 220 6.35 2.98 7.68
C LEU A 220 7.41 4.08 7.84
N TYR A 221 7.09 5.34 7.57
CA TYR A 221 8.00 6.45 7.87
C TYR A 221 8.21 6.63 9.40
N GLU A 222 7.15 6.48 10.19
CA GLU A 222 7.22 6.60 11.65
C GLU A 222 8.01 5.45 12.29
N THR A 223 7.81 4.22 11.80
CA THR A 223 8.44 3.01 12.37
C THR A 223 9.82 2.70 11.80
N ARG A 224 10.24 3.37 10.72
CA ARG A 224 11.56 3.20 10.06
C ARG A 224 12.26 4.54 9.87
N PRO A 225 12.86 5.13 10.93
CA PRO A 225 13.52 6.44 10.84
C PRO A 225 14.67 6.50 9.82
N ALA A 226 15.28 5.36 9.47
CA ALA A 226 16.32 5.28 8.46
C ALA A 226 15.76 5.16 7.02
N ALA A 227 14.44 5.03 6.84
CA ALA A 227 13.84 5.04 5.51
C ALA A 227 13.90 6.47 4.93
N LEU A 228 14.47 6.59 3.74
CA LEU A 228 14.51 7.85 2.99
C LEU A 228 13.29 7.96 2.07
N TYR A 229 12.70 6.84 1.68
CA TYR A 229 11.58 6.79 0.77
C TYR A 229 10.66 5.61 1.10
N VAL A 230 9.35 5.81 0.99
CA VAL A 230 8.36 4.73 1.04
C VAL A 230 7.70 4.62 -0.32
N ALA A 231 8.02 3.56 -1.04
CA ALA A 231 7.43 3.27 -2.34
C ALA A 231 6.07 2.58 -2.18
N ALA A 232 5.04 3.13 -2.83
CA ALA A 232 3.75 2.45 -2.98
C ALA A 232 3.50 2.14 -4.47
N PHE A 233 3.29 0.88 -4.80
CA PHE A 233 3.10 0.46 -6.19
C PHE A 233 2.12 -0.71 -6.30
N GLN A 234 1.59 -0.90 -7.49
CA GLN A 234 0.69 -2.00 -7.83
C GLN A 234 1.21 -2.70 -9.09
N ASN A 235 1.62 -3.96 -8.94
CA ASN A 235 1.87 -4.83 -10.07
C ASN A 235 0.54 -5.49 -10.46
N TRP A 236 0.02 -5.16 -11.64
CA TRP A 236 -1.25 -5.72 -12.10
C TRP A 236 -1.01 -6.95 -12.95
N LEU A 237 -1.40 -8.12 -12.42
CA LEU A 237 -1.29 -9.42 -13.05
C LEU A 237 0.16 -9.90 -13.29
N ARG A 238 0.31 -11.16 -13.69
CA ARG A 238 1.61 -11.80 -13.94
C ARG A 238 2.53 -11.04 -14.92
N PRO A 239 2.02 -10.47 -16.04
CA PRO A 239 2.89 -9.74 -16.96
C PRO A 239 3.57 -8.50 -16.34
N ALA A 240 2.99 -7.94 -15.28
CA ALA A 240 3.57 -6.84 -14.50
C ALA A 240 4.39 -7.32 -13.29
N GLY A 241 4.57 -8.65 -13.10
CA GLY A 241 5.32 -9.23 -12.00
C GLY A 241 4.49 -9.53 -10.73
N ALA A 242 3.15 -9.50 -10.80
CA ALA A 242 2.31 -9.91 -9.68
C ALA A 242 2.38 -11.41 -9.44
N SER A 243 2.50 -11.80 -8.17
CA SER A 243 2.40 -13.21 -7.74
C SER A 243 0.95 -13.67 -7.57
N PHE A 244 0.02 -12.74 -7.39
CA PHE A 244 -1.40 -12.98 -7.18
C PHE A 244 -2.22 -12.06 -8.08
N ASP A 245 -3.27 -12.61 -8.68
CA ASP A 245 -4.20 -11.84 -9.51
C ASP A 245 -5.24 -11.06 -8.67
N HIS A 246 -5.29 -11.28 -7.37
CA HIS A 246 -6.10 -10.52 -6.43
C HIS A 246 -5.58 -9.08 -6.31
N LEU A 247 -6.46 -8.09 -6.41
CA LEU A 247 -6.10 -6.67 -6.37
C LEU A 247 -5.38 -6.32 -5.07
N HIS A 248 -4.14 -5.88 -5.17
CA HIS A 248 -3.32 -5.46 -4.03
C HIS A 248 -2.30 -4.40 -4.42
N LYS A 249 -1.85 -3.62 -3.44
CA LYS A 249 -0.71 -2.71 -3.53
C LYS A 249 0.39 -3.20 -2.61
N GLN A 250 1.63 -2.87 -2.95
CA GLN A 250 2.78 -3.06 -2.08
C GLN A 250 3.26 -1.70 -1.58
N VAL A 251 3.68 -1.64 -0.33
CA VAL A 251 4.19 -0.43 0.33
C VAL A 251 5.50 -0.81 1.02
N VAL A 252 6.60 -0.22 0.58
CA VAL A 252 7.95 -0.64 0.98
C VAL A 252 8.75 0.55 1.48
N ALA A 253 9.30 0.46 2.69
CA ALA A 253 10.30 1.38 3.19
C ALA A 253 11.67 1.09 2.56
N ILE A 254 12.33 2.12 2.05
CA ILE A 254 13.60 2.03 1.32
C ILE A 254 14.55 3.11 1.88
N ASP A 255 15.82 2.77 2.05
CA ASP A 255 16.87 3.64 2.59
C ASP A 255 17.63 4.44 1.53
N GLU A 256 17.15 4.41 0.28
CA GLU A 256 17.71 5.17 -0.83
C GLU A 256 16.61 5.85 -1.66
N HIS A 257 16.96 6.97 -2.29
CA HIS A 257 16.13 7.57 -3.33
C HIS A 257 16.55 7.00 -4.70
N GLY A 258 15.60 6.48 -5.46
CA GLY A 258 15.82 6.16 -6.86
C GLY A 258 16.05 7.44 -7.71
N PRO A 259 16.70 7.36 -8.88
CA PRO A 259 17.01 8.53 -9.71
C PRO A 259 15.78 9.38 -10.07
N GLN A 260 14.62 8.76 -10.23
CA GLN A 260 13.38 9.47 -10.55
C GLN A 260 12.89 10.32 -9.36
N VAL A 261 12.92 9.76 -8.15
CA VAL A 261 12.56 10.47 -6.92
C VAL A 261 13.54 11.60 -6.65
N GLU A 262 14.84 11.37 -6.89
CA GLU A 262 15.85 12.42 -6.71
C GLU A 262 15.65 13.58 -7.70
N ASN A 263 15.31 13.29 -8.95
CA ASN A 263 14.97 14.33 -9.93
C ASN A 263 13.73 15.12 -9.50
N GLU A 264 12.71 14.46 -8.96
CA GLU A 264 11.51 15.12 -8.43
C GLU A 264 11.86 16.04 -7.25
N ARG A 265 12.66 15.55 -6.30
CA ARG A 265 13.13 16.36 -5.15
C ARG A 265 13.90 17.60 -5.59
N LEU A 266 14.79 17.46 -6.58
CA LEU A 266 15.54 18.58 -7.13
C LEU A 266 14.62 19.65 -7.74
N ARG A 267 13.62 19.23 -8.51
CA ARG A 267 12.64 20.14 -9.11
C ARG A 267 11.77 20.84 -8.08
N LEU A 268 11.27 20.09 -7.09
CA LEU A 268 10.46 20.66 -6.01
C LEU A 268 11.28 21.63 -5.13
N ARG A 269 12.59 21.41 -5.00
CA ARG A 269 13.46 22.37 -4.31
C ARG A 269 13.61 23.68 -5.09
N ASP A 270 13.71 23.60 -6.41
CA ASP A 270 13.86 24.75 -7.29
C ASP A 270 12.52 25.48 -7.51
N GLU A 271 11.40 24.76 -7.52
CA GLU A 271 10.03 25.23 -7.68
C GLU A 271 9.11 24.61 -6.61
N PRO A 272 9.05 25.14 -5.39
CA PRO A 272 8.30 24.54 -4.26
C PRO A 272 6.82 24.33 -4.52
N ASP A 273 6.20 25.19 -5.34
CA ASP A 273 4.77 25.14 -5.68
C ASP A 273 4.46 24.22 -6.87
N LEU A 274 5.49 23.53 -7.43
CA LEU A 274 5.34 22.73 -8.64
C LEU A 274 4.27 21.63 -8.49
N TYR A 275 4.24 20.97 -7.33
CA TYR A 275 3.26 19.91 -7.08
C TYR A 275 1.83 20.48 -7.00
N GLN A 276 1.67 21.62 -6.31
CA GLN A 276 0.38 22.30 -6.21
C GLN A 276 -0.12 22.70 -7.61
N THR A 277 0.70 23.41 -8.36
CA THR A 277 0.29 24.02 -9.64
C THR A 277 0.15 23.01 -10.77
N GLN A 278 1.00 21.97 -10.83
CA GLN A 278 1.04 21.02 -11.94
C GLN A 278 0.27 19.72 -11.70
N VAL A 279 -0.13 19.44 -10.46
CA VAL A 279 -0.87 18.23 -10.12
C VAL A 279 -2.22 18.59 -9.48
N ILE A 280 -2.20 19.28 -8.35
CA ILE A 280 -3.41 19.53 -7.58
C ILE A 280 -4.36 20.47 -8.32
N ASP A 281 -3.90 21.65 -8.70
CA ASP A 281 -4.74 22.66 -9.37
C ASP A 281 -5.29 22.13 -10.70
N VAL A 282 -4.47 21.43 -11.48
CA VAL A 282 -4.88 20.78 -12.73
C VAL A 282 -5.94 19.70 -12.48
N ALA A 283 -5.77 18.89 -11.45
CA ALA A 283 -6.73 17.85 -11.11
C ALA A 283 -8.07 18.45 -10.66
N VAL A 284 -8.04 19.51 -9.85
CA VAL A 284 -9.24 20.25 -9.41
C VAL A 284 -9.94 20.92 -10.60
N GLU A 285 -9.20 21.59 -11.49
CA GLU A 285 -9.74 22.21 -12.71
C GLU A 285 -10.48 21.21 -13.60
N HIS A 286 -9.97 19.97 -13.67
CA HIS A 286 -10.58 18.90 -14.44
C HIS A 286 -11.60 18.05 -13.67
N GLY A 287 -11.97 18.42 -12.44
CA GLY A 287 -12.96 17.71 -11.63
C GLY A 287 -12.54 16.32 -11.17
N LEU A 288 -11.24 16.08 -11.01
CA LEU A 288 -10.69 14.77 -10.62
C LEU A 288 -10.70 14.51 -9.11
N GLY A 289 -11.34 15.34 -8.30
CA GLY A 289 -11.68 15.08 -6.90
C GLY A 289 -10.50 14.94 -5.91
N ILE A 290 -9.30 15.40 -6.26
CA ILE A 290 -8.11 15.32 -5.38
C ILE A 290 -8.20 16.29 -4.19
N ASP A 291 -9.01 17.33 -4.30
CA ASP A 291 -9.11 18.45 -3.37
C ASP A 291 -9.36 18.02 -1.91
N SER A 292 -10.24 17.04 -1.67
CA SER A 292 -10.61 16.64 -0.32
C SER A 292 -9.53 15.86 0.44
N LEU A 293 -8.67 15.14 -0.26
CA LEU A 293 -7.61 14.36 0.35
C LEU A 293 -6.40 15.23 0.75
N TYR A 294 -5.99 16.14 -0.13
CA TYR A 294 -4.84 17.00 0.10
C TYR A 294 -5.10 18.10 1.11
N ALA A 295 -6.26 18.78 1.01
CA ALA A 295 -6.64 19.88 1.92
C ALA A 295 -6.82 19.43 3.37
N ARG A 296 -7.13 18.14 3.62
CA ARG A 296 -7.29 17.62 4.99
C ARG A 296 -5.96 17.15 5.61
N HIS A 297 -4.95 16.82 4.82
CA HIS A 297 -3.71 16.19 5.30
C HIS A 297 -2.47 17.07 5.16
N CYS A 298 -2.52 18.11 4.33
CA CYS A 298 -1.51 19.14 4.23
C CYS A 298 -2.18 20.47 4.56
N PRO A 299 -2.22 20.92 5.83
CA PRO A 299 -2.62 22.29 6.13
C PRO A 299 -1.72 23.23 5.32
N PRO A 300 -2.24 24.35 4.78
CA PRO A 300 -1.43 25.31 4.06
C PRO A 300 -0.24 25.63 4.95
N ALA A 301 0.96 25.50 4.41
CA ALA A 301 2.19 25.91 5.12
C ALA A 301 1.91 27.30 5.64
N ALA A 302 1.97 27.46 6.97
CA ALA A 302 1.73 28.74 7.60
C ALA A 302 2.73 29.73 7.01
N THR A 303 2.27 30.52 6.05
CA THR A 303 2.99 31.66 5.51
C THR A 303 3.01 32.68 6.61
N THR A 304 3.93 32.52 7.56
CA THR A 304 4.47 33.61 8.41
C THR A 304 5.48 33.00 9.40
N CYS A 305 6.70 32.79 8.95
CA CYS A 305 7.86 32.96 9.79
C CYS A 305 8.68 34.12 9.22
N GLU A 306 8.10 35.29 9.12
CA GLU A 306 8.86 36.53 9.13
C GLU A 306 9.17 36.88 10.59
N ASN A 307 10.46 36.92 10.86
CA ASN A 307 11.23 37.38 12.01
C ASN A 307 11.92 36.26 12.83
N ARG A 308 13.05 35.82 12.29
CA ARG A 308 14.12 35.22 13.10
C ARG A 308 15.00 36.36 13.68
N ASP A 309 14.50 37.04 14.68
CA ASP A 309 15.35 37.85 15.57
C ASP A 309 14.57 38.11 16.87
N SER A 310 14.31 37.02 17.64
CA SER A 310 13.94 37.17 19.05
C SER A 310 14.16 35.84 19.80
N PRO A 311 14.91 35.82 20.90
CA PRO A 311 15.34 34.58 21.57
C PRO A 311 14.28 33.95 22.49
N ASP A 312 13.00 34.32 22.43
CA ASP A 312 11.95 33.87 23.38
C ASP A 312 10.63 33.40 22.73
N SER A 313 10.67 32.78 21.57
CA SER A 313 9.45 32.13 21.05
C SER A 313 9.55 30.60 21.12
N GLY A 314 9.12 30.06 22.26
CA GLY A 314 8.91 28.63 22.43
C GLY A 314 7.73 28.15 21.57
N CYS A 315 8.00 27.61 20.39
CA CYS A 315 7.03 26.77 19.63
C CYS A 315 7.14 25.34 20.15
N THR A 316 6.30 24.98 21.10
CA THR A 316 6.06 23.59 21.47
C THR A 316 5.08 22.99 20.45
N ALA A 317 5.57 22.08 19.61
CA ALA A 317 4.72 21.19 18.82
C ALA A 317 3.97 20.27 19.81
N GLY A 318 2.65 20.43 19.90
CA GLY A 318 1.80 19.50 20.64
C GLY A 318 1.76 18.14 19.95
N PRO A 319 1.57 17.05 20.70
CA PRO A 319 1.49 15.72 20.12
C PRO A 319 0.29 15.60 19.18
N PRO A 320 0.40 14.83 18.08
CA PRO A 320 -0.72 14.61 17.17
C PRO A 320 -1.84 13.90 17.91
N SER A 321 -3.05 14.45 17.81
CA SER A 321 -4.29 13.88 18.35
C SER A 321 -4.54 12.53 17.66
N SER A 322 -4.46 11.46 18.42
CA SER A 322 -4.91 10.14 18.03
C SER A 322 -6.45 10.12 18.03
N ALA A 323 -7.03 10.06 16.90
CA ALA A 323 -8.36 9.58 16.50
C ALA A 323 -8.92 10.48 15.39
N MET A 324 -8.91 9.96 14.18
CA MET A 324 -9.72 10.56 13.11
C MET A 324 -11.14 10.01 13.21
N PRO A 325 -12.17 10.86 13.42
CA PRO A 325 -13.54 10.45 13.16
C PRO A 325 -13.74 10.40 11.65
N TRP A 326 -14.13 9.25 11.14
CA TRP A 326 -14.66 9.09 9.79
C TRP A 326 -16.02 9.77 9.73
N VAL A 327 -16.08 11.01 9.23
CA VAL A 327 -17.34 11.71 8.99
C VAL A 327 -17.67 11.52 7.51
N GLU A 328 -18.83 10.88 7.26
CA GLU A 328 -19.41 10.81 5.93
C GLU A 328 -19.64 12.22 5.37
N PRO A 329 -19.40 12.47 4.06
CA PRO A 329 -19.84 13.69 3.43
C PRO A 329 -21.37 13.66 3.30
N GLU A 330 -22.08 14.58 3.96
CA GLU A 330 -23.47 14.87 3.64
C GLU A 330 -23.57 15.21 2.15
N VAL A 331 -24.26 14.35 1.42
CA VAL A 331 -24.67 14.63 0.04
C VAL A 331 -25.76 15.69 0.14
N ALA A 332 -25.40 16.96 -0.05
CA ALA A 332 -26.37 18.01 -0.29
C ALA A 332 -27.02 17.74 -1.65
N ALA A 333 -28.29 17.38 -1.60
CA ALA A 333 -29.14 17.28 -2.76
C ALA A 333 -29.27 18.65 -3.44
N MET A 334 -28.89 18.73 -4.72
CA MET A 334 -29.48 19.59 -5.77
C MET A 334 -29.50 18.81 -7.07
#